data_09ee0b40b71ec06fde9265c0ed39105e
#
_entry.id   09ee0b40b71ec06fde9265c0ed39105e
#
_cell.length_a   1.000
_cell.length_b   1.000
_cell.length_c   1.000
_cell.angle_alpha   90.00
_cell.angle_beta   90.00
_cell.angle_gamma   90.00
#
_symmetry.space_group_name_H-M   'P 1'
#
loop_
_entity.id
_entity.type
_entity.pdbx_description
1 polymer ?
#
loop_
_entity_poly.entity_id
_entity_poly.type
_entity_poly.pdbx_seq_one_letter_code
_entity_poly.pdbx_strand_id
1 'polypeptide(L)'
;ILTFTRFLESRHLTGDSMVFARLKLHIRELRSGAMAEKFIEQKVRDRYATLGVEHQDLYAPEPNIKENAGGLRDFHTALWLLMMSYGIATLDEAVAQEIITQDEHLTLIDAIDFMWRIRDELHFHAGRADDRLTYANQAHVAEAFGYMPGPSVRRFMQDYYTAAGKL
;
A
#
# COMPACT_ATOMS: atom_id res chain seq x y z
N ILE A 1 -12.18 14.80 1.01
CA ILE A 1 -11.68 13.50 0.46
C ILE A 1 -10.65 12.86 1.41
N LEU A 2 -9.60 13.58 1.85
CA LEU A 2 -8.58 13.05 2.79
C LEU A 2 -9.20 12.51 4.10
N THR A 3 -10.18 13.20 4.66
CA THR A 3 -10.89 12.77 5.87
C THR A 3 -11.71 11.51 5.60
N PHE A 4 -12.34 11.39 4.43
CA PHE A 4 -13.18 10.26 4.07
C PHE A 4 -12.36 8.95 3.94
N THR A 5 -11.14 9.01 3.38
CA THR A 5 -10.25 7.84 3.29
C THR A 5 -10.01 7.19 4.65
N ARG A 6 -9.87 7.99 5.73
CA ARG A 6 -9.67 7.47 7.09
C ARG A 6 -10.87 6.70 7.62
N PHE A 7 -12.09 7.02 7.16
CA PHE A 7 -13.30 6.31 7.58
C PHE A 7 -13.50 4.99 6.82
N LEU A 8 -12.97 4.87 5.61
CA LEU A 8 -13.08 3.60 4.85
C LEU A 8 -12.46 2.44 5.62
N GLU A 9 -11.28 2.62 6.19
CA GLU A 9 -10.53 1.60 6.95
C GLU A 9 -10.90 1.55 8.44
N SER A 10 -11.94 2.29 8.86
CA SER A 10 -12.33 2.34 10.27
C SER A 10 -12.79 0.98 10.78
N ARG A 11 -12.31 0.61 11.98
CA ARG A 11 -12.71 -0.60 12.71
C ARG A 11 -13.25 -0.23 14.09
N HIS A 12 -14.21 -1.01 14.57
CA HIS A 12 -14.71 -0.88 15.93
C HIS A 12 -13.66 -1.42 16.92
N LEU A 13 -13.27 -0.62 17.89
CA LEU A 13 -12.35 -1.03 18.94
C LEU A 13 -13.09 -1.20 20.27
N THR A 14 -13.93 -0.20 20.64
CA THR A 14 -14.67 -0.16 21.89
C THR A 14 -15.79 0.86 21.78
N GLY A 15 -16.72 0.86 22.75
CA GLY A 15 -17.85 1.77 22.78
C GLY A 15 -19.13 1.16 22.19
N ASP A 16 -20.10 2.00 21.88
CA ASP A 16 -21.38 1.58 21.35
C ASP A 16 -21.25 1.12 19.88
N SER A 17 -21.48 -0.18 19.67
CA SER A 17 -21.43 -0.80 18.34
C SER A 17 -22.50 -0.26 17.38
N MET A 18 -23.62 0.28 17.89
CA MET A 18 -24.67 0.88 17.08
C MET A 18 -24.21 2.18 16.40
N VAL A 19 -23.38 2.98 17.09
CA VAL A 19 -22.77 4.18 16.52
C VAL A 19 -21.84 3.81 15.38
N PHE A 20 -21.03 2.77 15.58
CA PHE A 20 -20.13 2.28 14.51
C PHE A 20 -20.92 1.69 13.33
N ALA A 21 -21.98 0.92 13.59
CA ALA A 21 -22.85 0.40 12.54
C ALA A 21 -23.49 1.50 11.70
N ARG A 22 -23.94 2.59 12.33
CA ARG A 22 -24.45 3.79 11.63
C ARG A 22 -23.39 4.45 10.76
N LEU A 23 -22.15 4.57 11.25
CA LEU A 23 -21.05 5.07 10.43
C LEU A 23 -20.81 4.21 9.19
N LYS A 24 -20.75 2.87 9.36
CA LYS A 24 -20.58 1.94 8.23
C LYS A 24 -21.74 2.00 7.23
N LEU A 25 -22.96 2.15 7.72
CA LEU A 25 -24.12 2.33 6.85
C LEU A 25 -24.00 3.61 6.02
N HIS A 26 -23.65 4.72 6.65
CA HIS A 26 -23.47 6.00 5.96
C HIS A 26 -22.32 5.97 4.93
N ILE A 27 -21.20 5.31 5.26
CA ILE A 27 -20.12 5.08 4.28
C ILE A 27 -20.64 4.28 3.08
N ARG A 28 -21.49 3.27 3.31
CA ARG A 28 -22.10 2.46 2.24
C ARG A 28 -23.00 3.31 1.34
N GLU A 29 -23.78 4.22 1.90
CA GLU A 29 -24.63 5.15 1.13
C GLU A 29 -23.79 6.09 0.25
N LEU A 30 -22.67 6.59 0.78
CA LEU A 30 -21.75 7.48 0.05
C LEU A 30 -20.98 6.79 -1.09
N ARG A 31 -20.98 5.46 -1.14
CA ARG A 31 -20.35 4.68 -2.22
C ARG A 31 -21.16 4.64 -3.50
N SER A 32 -22.36 5.19 -3.52
CA SER A 32 -23.19 5.28 -4.71
C SER A 32 -23.27 6.72 -5.23
N GLY A 33 -23.26 6.88 -6.55
CA GLY A 33 -23.47 8.17 -7.22
C GLY A 33 -22.22 9.08 -7.27
N ALA A 34 -22.46 10.38 -7.48
CA ALA A 34 -21.46 11.39 -7.77
C ALA A 34 -20.34 11.54 -6.72
N MET A 35 -20.58 11.12 -5.48
CA MET A 35 -19.54 11.17 -4.44
C MET A 35 -18.47 10.10 -4.65
N ALA A 36 -18.87 8.89 -5.03
CA ALA A 36 -17.95 7.81 -5.35
C ALA A 36 -17.08 8.15 -6.57
N GLU A 37 -17.69 8.65 -7.63
CA GLU A 37 -16.99 9.10 -8.85
C GLU A 37 -15.94 10.17 -8.53
N LYS A 38 -16.32 11.21 -7.81
CA LYS A 38 -15.40 12.28 -7.38
C LYS A 38 -14.26 11.76 -6.51
N PHE A 39 -14.55 10.80 -5.63
CA PHE A 39 -13.52 10.21 -4.79
C PHE A 39 -12.50 9.44 -5.63
N ILE A 40 -12.98 8.59 -6.55
CA ILE A 40 -12.15 7.80 -7.45
C ILE A 40 -11.28 8.71 -8.32
N GLU A 41 -11.89 9.67 -9.02
CA GLU A 41 -11.16 10.64 -9.85
C GLU A 41 -10.07 11.37 -9.06
N GLN A 42 -10.42 11.87 -7.87
CA GLN A 42 -9.47 12.62 -7.06
C GLN A 42 -8.32 11.73 -6.56
N LYS A 43 -8.60 10.49 -6.13
CA LYS A 43 -7.56 9.55 -5.69
C LYS A 43 -6.59 9.19 -6.80
N VAL A 44 -7.11 8.90 -7.98
CA VAL A 44 -6.31 8.63 -9.17
C VAL A 44 -5.46 9.84 -9.53
N ARG A 45 -6.07 11.03 -9.59
CA ARG A 45 -5.38 12.29 -9.89
C ARG A 45 -4.28 12.60 -8.87
N ASP A 46 -4.58 12.48 -7.56
CA ASP A 46 -3.60 12.72 -6.49
C ASP A 46 -2.41 11.76 -6.63
N ARG A 47 -2.68 10.50 -6.97
CA ARG A 47 -1.61 9.51 -7.14
C ARG A 47 -0.73 9.81 -8.34
N TYR A 48 -1.30 10.11 -9.49
CA TYR A 48 -0.53 10.49 -10.69
C TYR A 48 0.24 11.80 -10.48
N ALA A 49 -0.33 12.77 -9.79
CA ALA A 49 0.37 14.00 -9.45
C ALA A 49 1.60 13.74 -8.56
N THR A 50 1.49 12.78 -7.61
CA THR A 50 2.61 12.37 -6.76
C THR A 50 3.69 11.65 -7.57
N LEU A 51 3.31 10.72 -8.46
CA LEU A 51 4.25 9.99 -9.32
C LEU A 51 4.95 10.88 -10.35
N GLY A 52 4.35 12.01 -10.72
CA GLY A 52 4.96 12.99 -11.63
C GLY A 52 6.07 13.85 -11.02
N VAL A 53 6.36 13.69 -9.72
CA VAL A 53 7.47 14.36 -9.04
C VAL A 53 8.77 13.58 -9.28
N GLU A 54 9.88 14.29 -9.48
CA GLU A 54 11.19 13.67 -9.69
C GLU A 54 11.53 12.59 -8.64
N HIS A 55 12.16 11.51 -9.08
CA HIS A 55 12.64 10.38 -8.27
C HIS A 55 11.57 9.47 -7.66
N GLN A 56 10.35 9.49 -8.16
CA GLN A 56 9.31 8.53 -7.72
C GLN A 56 9.09 7.36 -8.69
N ASP A 57 10.07 7.10 -9.55
CA ASP A 57 10.07 5.97 -10.46
C ASP A 57 10.19 4.64 -9.71
N LEU A 58 9.67 3.57 -10.33
CA LEU A 58 9.80 2.19 -9.84
C LEU A 58 11.27 1.80 -9.60
N TYR A 59 12.18 2.22 -10.47
CA TYR A 59 13.61 1.87 -10.43
C TYR A 59 14.49 2.99 -9.87
N ALA A 60 13.94 3.87 -9.03
CA ALA A 60 14.75 4.89 -8.36
C ALA A 60 15.89 4.24 -7.54
N PRO A 61 17.14 4.76 -7.60
CA PRO A 61 18.26 4.16 -6.89
C PRO A 61 18.11 4.13 -5.36
N GLU A 62 17.43 5.12 -4.78
CA GLU A 62 17.09 5.23 -3.37
C GLU A 62 15.57 5.43 -3.21
N PRO A 63 14.77 4.38 -3.44
CA PRO A 63 13.32 4.53 -3.49
C PRO A 63 12.72 4.81 -2.11
N ASN A 64 11.61 5.54 -2.11
CA ASN A 64 10.71 5.59 -0.98
C ASN A 64 9.71 4.43 -1.11
N ILE A 65 9.82 3.42 -0.25
CA ILE A 65 9.02 2.18 -0.31
C ILE A 65 7.51 2.41 -0.17
N LYS A 66 7.11 3.57 0.30
CA LYS A 66 5.71 3.94 0.45
C LYS A 66 5.21 4.74 -0.76
N GLU A 67 5.96 5.75 -1.19
CA GLU A 67 5.46 6.75 -2.13
C GLU A 67 5.92 6.54 -3.59
N ASN A 68 7.01 5.79 -3.86
CA ASN A 68 7.44 5.50 -5.24
C ASN A 68 6.41 4.61 -5.96
N ALA A 69 6.50 4.55 -7.29
CA ALA A 69 5.73 3.63 -8.11
C ALA A 69 5.95 2.18 -7.62
N GLY A 70 4.88 1.40 -7.51
CA GLY A 70 4.91 0.07 -6.93
C GLY A 70 5.14 0.05 -5.41
N GLY A 71 5.03 1.20 -4.73
CA GLY A 71 5.13 1.28 -3.28
C GLY A 71 3.80 1.01 -2.57
N LEU A 72 3.85 0.97 -1.23
CA LEU A 72 2.66 0.69 -0.40
C LEU A 72 1.51 1.68 -0.63
N ARG A 73 1.78 2.87 -1.17
CA ARG A 73 0.74 3.84 -1.53
C ARG A 73 -0.11 3.36 -2.70
N ASP A 74 0.48 2.67 -3.68
CA ASP A 74 -0.27 2.12 -4.82
C ASP A 74 -1.23 1.04 -4.33
N PHE A 75 -0.75 0.13 -3.49
CA PHE A 75 -1.59 -0.88 -2.87
C PHE A 75 -2.77 -0.27 -2.08
N HIS A 76 -2.50 0.69 -1.19
CA HIS A 76 -3.58 1.35 -0.44
C HIS A 76 -4.56 2.09 -1.35
N THR A 77 -4.05 2.74 -2.40
CA THR A 77 -4.91 3.43 -3.37
C THR A 77 -5.81 2.43 -4.07
N ALA A 78 -5.28 1.30 -4.54
CA ALA A 78 -6.08 0.24 -5.16
C ALA A 78 -7.17 -0.30 -4.21
N LEU A 79 -6.83 -0.57 -2.93
CA LEU A 79 -7.83 -0.97 -1.92
C LEU A 79 -8.93 0.07 -1.72
N TRP A 80 -8.59 1.36 -1.62
CA TRP A 80 -9.60 2.41 -1.48
C TRP A 80 -10.52 2.51 -2.71
N LEU A 81 -9.97 2.28 -3.91
CA LEU A 81 -10.76 2.23 -5.13
C LEU A 81 -11.69 1.00 -5.14
N LEU A 82 -11.20 -0.17 -4.73
CA LEU A 82 -12.02 -1.38 -4.56
C LEU A 82 -13.13 -1.19 -3.53
N MET A 83 -12.81 -0.58 -2.37
CA MET A 83 -13.81 -0.24 -1.34
C MET A 83 -14.90 0.67 -1.87
N MET A 84 -14.54 1.67 -2.67
CA MET A 84 -15.52 2.63 -3.21
C MET A 84 -16.33 2.04 -4.36
N SER A 85 -15.69 1.33 -5.30
CA SER A 85 -16.36 0.83 -6.50
C SER A 85 -17.21 -0.42 -6.24
N TYR A 86 -16.67 -1.35 -5.45
CA TYR A 86 -17.26 -2.70 -5.28
C TYR A 86 -17.68 -3.02 -3.85
N GLY A 87 -17.21 -2.24 -2.87
CA GLY A 87 -17.44 -2.51 -1.46
C GLY A 87 -16.51 -3.54 -0.85
N ILE A 88 -15.44 -3.85 -1.55
CA ILE A 88 -14.44 -4.83 -1.19
C ILE A 88 -13.44 -4.17 -0.25
N ALA A 89 -13.25 -4.76 0.93
CA ALA A 89 -12.35 -4.26 1.96
C ALA A 89 -11.05 -5.08 2.08
N THR A 90 -11.04 -6.29 1.53
CA THR A 90 -9.90 -7.22 1.60
C THR A 90 -9.63 -7.87 0.26
N LEU A 91 -8.41 -8.37 0.08
CA LEU A 91 -8.06 -9.13 -1.13
C LEU A 91 -8.83 -10.47 -1.20
N ASP A 92 -9.15 -11.09 -0.06
CA ASP A 92 -9.98 -12.31 -0.03
C ASP A 92 -11.39 -12.05 -0.60
N GLU A 93 -11.99 -10.90 -0.25
CA GLU A 93 -13.27 -10.48 -0.83
C GLU A 93 -13.15 -10.22 -2.33
N ALA A 94 -12.00 -9.69 -2.80
CA ALA A 94 -11.74 -9.45 -4.21
C ALA A 94 -11.65 -10.78 -5.00
N VAL A 95 -11.04 -11.82 -4.42
CA VAL A 95 -11.05 -13.18 -4.98
C VAL A 95 -12.46 -13.76 -4.99
N ALA A 96 -13.20 -13.65 -3.88
CA ALA A 96 -14.55 -14.18 -3.78
C ALA A 96 -15.53 -13.54 -4.77
N GLN A 97 -15.25 -12.32 -5.22
CA GLN A 97 -16.02 -11.60 -6.25
C GLN A 97 -15.40 -11.69 -7.66
N GLU A 98 -14.40 -12.55 -7.84
CA GLU A 98 -13.72 -12.79 -9.13
C GLU A 98 -13.11 -11.51 -9.76
N ILE A 99 -12.75 -10.51 -8.92
CA ILE A 99 -12.07 -9.28 -9.36
C ILE A 99 -10.58 -9.55 -9.60
N ILE A 100 -9.98 -10.40 -8.75
CA ILE A 100 -8.63 -10.93 -8.91
C ILE A 100 -8.65 -12.46 -8.79
N THR A 101 -7.70 -13.10 -9.41
CA THR A 101 -7.50 -14.55 -9.29
C THR A 101 -6.80 -14.92 -7.98
N GLN A 102 -6.87 -16.20 -7.61
CA GLN A 102 -6.13 -16.71 -6.44
C GLN A 102 -4.60 -16.54 -6.61
N ASP A 103 -4.07 -16.68 -7.81
CA ASP A 103 -2.63 -16.52 -8.08
C ASP A 103 -2.20 -15.05 -7.96
N GLU A 104 -3.01 -14.11 -8.42
CA GLU A 104 -2.79 -12.68 -8.21
C GLU A 104 -2.85 -12.32 -6.72
N HIS A 105 -3.83 -12.87 -5.98
CA HIS A 105 -3.92 -12.68 -4.54
C HIS A 105 -2.64 -13.10 -3.82
N LEU A 106 -2.16 -14.34 -4.06
CA LEU A 106 -0.93 -14.84 -3.45
C LEU A 106 0.27 -13.96 -3.81
N THR A 107 0.36 -13.57 -5.08
CA THR A 107 1.43 -12.69 -5.58
C THR A 107 1.42 -11.33 -4.87
N LEU A 108 0.25 -10.73 -4.68
CA LEU A 108 0.10 -9.44 -3.98
C LEU A 108 0.43 -9.58 -2.49
N ILE A 109 -0.06 -10.62 -1.81
CA ILE A 109 0.22 -10.85 -0.38
C ILE A 109 1.72 -10.98 -0.13
N ASP A 110 2.43 -11.78 -0.95
CA ASP A 110 3.89 -11.94 -0.82
C ASP A 110 4.63 -10.61 -1.02
N ALA A 111 4.24 -9.85 -2.04
CA ALA A 111 4.85 -8.56 -2.34
C ALA A 111 4.60 -7.53 -1.20
N ILE A 112 3.37 -7.47 -0.69
CA ILE A 112 2.98 -6.56 0.40
C ILE A 112 3.70 -6.92 1.70
N ASP A 113 3.75 -8.22 2.06
CA ASP A 113 4.47 -8.70 3.25
C ASP A 113 5.95 -8.29 3.19
N PHE A 114 6.59 -8.52 2.04
CA PHE A 114 7.98 -8.14 1.83
C PHE A 114 8.19 -6.63 2.01
N MET A 115 7.32 -5.79 1.42
CA MET A 115 7.39 -4.33 1.54
C MET A 115 7.16 -3.86 2.98
N TRP A 116 6.22 -4.47 3.72
CA TRP A 116 5.99 -4.15 5.13
C TRP A 116 7.19 -4.51 6.00
N ARG A 117 7.78 -5.68 5.80
CA ARG A 117 8.97 -6.11 6.55
C ARG A 117 10.14 -5.16 6.33
N ILE A 118 10.38 -4.71 5.08
CA ILE A 118 11.40 -3.69 4.79
C ILE A 118 11.10 -2.41 5.57
N ARG A 119 9.86 -1.95 5.55
CA ARG A 119 9.44 -0.73 6.22
C ARG A 119 9.63 -0.80 7.72
N ASP A 120 9.24 -1.90 8.32
CA ASP A 120 9.37 -2.12 9.76
C ASP A 120 10.85 -2.11 10.16
N GLU A 121 11.73 -2.78 9.40
CA GLU A 121 13.17 -2.77 9.64
C GLU A 121 13.76 -1.35 9.54
N LEU A 122 13.37 -0.57 8.52
CA LEU A 122 13.78 0.83 8.39
C LEU A 122 13.37 1.67 9.59
N HIS A 123 12.12 1.52 10.06
CA HIS A 123 11.61 2.25 11.22
C HIS A 123 12.32 1.84 12.52
N PHE A 124 12.58 0.55 12.72
CA PHE A 124 13.32 0.05 13.87
C PHE A 124 14.77 0.56 13.86
N HIS A 125 15.45 0.48 12.72
CA HIS A 125 16.81 0.98 12.58
C HIS A 125 16.93 2.48 12.83
N ALA A 126 16.02 3.27 12.25
CA ALA A 126 16.02 4.73 12.41
C ALA A 126 15.47 5.21 13.76
N GLY A 127 14.77 4.37 14.53
CA GLY A 127 14.05 4.76 15.75
C GLY A 127 12.90 5.76 15.50
N ARG A 128 12.51 5.93 14.24
CA ARG A 128 11.45 6.84 13.78
C ARG A 128 10.90 6.38 12.43
N ALA A 129 9.79 6.99 11.99
CA ALA A 129 9.29 6.76 10.64
C ALA A 129 10.33 7.20 9.58
N ASP A 130 10.81 6.25 8.79
CA ASP A 130 11.71 6.45 7.65
C ASP A 130 11.36 5.42 6.55
N ASP A 131 10.85 5.91 5.44
CA ASP A 131 10.38 5.07 4.34
C ASP A 131 11.38 5.07 3.15
N ARG A 132 12.59 5.64 3.32
CA ARG A 132 13.58 5.76 2.24
C ARG A 132 14.66 4.69 2.31
N LEU A 133 14.78 3.91 1.25
CA LEU A 133 15.88 2.96 1.02
C LEU A 133 17.11 3.68 0.47
N THR A 134 17.79 4.51 1.31
CA THR A 134 19.10 5.07 0.99
C THR A 134 20.13 3.94 0.79
N TYR A 135 21.25 4.21 0.14
CA TYR A 135 22.30 3.19 -0.03
C TYR A 135 22.75 2.57 1.30
N ALA A 136 22.80 3.37 2.38
CA ALA A 136 23.13 2.86 3.72
C ALA A 136 22.01 1.93 4.24
N ASN A 137 20.75 2.32 4.09
CA ASN A 137 19.59 1.53 4.50
C ASN A 137 19.47 0.23 3.68
N GLN A 138 19.79 0.26 2.38
CA GLN A 138 19.80 -0.94 1.53
C GLN A 138 20.80 -1.99 2.07
N ALA A 139 22.00 -1.55 2.46
CA ALA A 139 22.99 -2.46 3.03
C ALA A 139 22.52 -3.05 4.37
N HIS A 140 21.97 -2.20 5.25
CA HIS A 140 21.42 -2.62 6.55
C HIS A 140 20.28 -3.64 6.40
N VAL A 141 19.28 -3.32 5.59
CA VAL A 141 18.12 -4.22 5.39
C VAL A 141 18.54 -5.52 4.71
N ALA A 142 19.45 -5.48 3.73
CA ALA A 142 19.99 -6.68 3.10
C ALA A 142 20.65 -7.61 4.11
N GLU A 143 21.43 -7.06 5.06
CA GLU A 143 22.04 -7.84 6.14
C GLU A 143 20.99 -8.42 7.09
N ALA A 144 20.04 -7.59 7.56
CA ALA A 144 18.97 -8.01 8.47
C ALA A 144 18.08 -9.12 7.87
N PHE A 145 17.92 -9.14 6.54
CA PHE A 145 17.11 -10.15 5.83
C PHE A 145 17.92 -11.39 5.41
N GLY A 146 19.17 -11.48 5.83
CA GLY A 146 20.02 -12.66 5.59
C GLY A 146 20.61 -12.75 4.18
N TYR A 147 20.59 -11.67 3.42
CA TYR A 147 21.38 -11.58 2.20
C TYR A 147 22.87 -11.51 2.60
N MET A 148 23.70 -12.38 2.01
CA MET A 148 25.11 -12.50 2.37
C MET A 148 25.93 -11.25 1.95
N PRO A 149 27.02 -10.87 2.64
CA PRO A 149 27.87 -9.73 2.26
C PRO A 149 28.38 -9.81 0.81
N GLY A 150 28.55 -8.67 0.15
CA GLY A 150 29.05 -8.56 -1.22
C GLY A 150 27.93 -8.28 -2.24
N PRO A 151 27.57 -9.22 -3.13
CA PRO A 151 26.49 -9.01 -4.11
C PRO A 151 25.08 -8.97 -3.48
N SER A 152 24.99 -9.06 -2.18
CA SER A 152 23.77 -9.14 -1.38
C SER A 152 22.83 -7.94 -1.53
N VAL A 153 23.35 -6.71 -1.52
CA VAL A 153 22.54 -5.50 -1.73
C VAL A 153 21.92 -5.51 -3.12
N ARG A 154 22.68 -5.92 -4.13
CA ARG A 154 22.14 -6.04 -5.50
C ARG A 154 21.00 -7.05 -5.57
N ARG A 155 21.14 -8.21 -4.94
CA ARG A 155 20.11 -9.25 -4.92
C ARG A 155 18.87 -8.78 -4.15
N PHE A 156 19.07 -8.18 -3.00
CA PHE A 156 18.00 -7.56 -2.22
C PHE A 156 17.22 -6.53 -3.06
N MET A 157 17.91 -5.62 -3.76
CA MET A 157 17.27 -4.62 -4.60
C MET A 157 16.57 -5.23 -5.83
N GLN A 158 17.07 -6.33 -6.37
CA GLN A 158 16.35 -7.08 -7.41
C GLN A 158 15.02 -7.64 -6.88
N ASP A 159 15.03 -8.24 -5.69
CA ASP A 159 13.83 -8.76 -5.05
C ASP A 159 12.86 -7.63 -4.68
N TYR A 160 13.38 -6.48 -4.21
CA TYR A 160 12.60 -5.27 -3.96
C TYR A 160 11.88 -4.78 -5.24
N TYR A 161 12.61 -4.59 -6.34
CA TYR A 161 11.99 -4.13 -7.60
C TYR A 161 11.03 -5.17 -8.19
N THR A 162 11.30 -6.45 -7.97
CA THR A 162 10.38 -7.51 -8.36
C THR A 162 9.08 -7.44 -7.57
N ALA A 163 9.14 -7.21 -6.26
CA ALA A 163 7.98 -7.02 -5.41
C ALA A 163 7.22 -5.73 -5.78
N ALA A 164 7.94 -4.61 -5.95
CA ALA A 164 7.34 -3.34 -6.35
C ALA A 164 6.63 -3.42 -7.71
N GLY A 165 7.18 -4.18 -8.65
CA GLY A 165 6.55 -4.38 -9.98
C GLY A 165 5.27 -5.22 -9.96
N LYS A 166 4.90 -5.81 -8.81
CA LYS A 166 3.66 -6.57 -8.61
C LYS A 166 2.54 -5.75 -7.96
N LEU A 167 2.87 -4.63 -7.35
CA LEU A 167 1.93 -3.70 -6.69
C LEU A 167 1.46 -2.61 -7.63
#